data_a5db97f223346ef20bb4a00ab0fcd03d
#
_entry.id   a5db97f223346ef20bb4a00ab0fcd03d
#
_cell.length_a   1.000
_cell.length_b   1.000
_cell.length_c   1.000
_cell.angle_alpha   90.00
_cell.angle_beta   90.00
_cell.angle_gamma   90.00
#
_symmetry.space_group_name_H-M   'P 1'
#
loop_
_entity.id
_entity.type
_entity.pdbx_description
1 polymer ?
#
loop_
_entity_poly.entity_id
_entity_poly.type
_entity_poly.pdbx_seq_one_letter_code
_entity_poly.pdbx_strand_id
1 'polypeptide(L)'
;VYQGEAAIESEDGSVRLGANEFATVDEQGRATSPQALPPAPSALVPPDAAAYVCRNGAPEVVFAWTGGAATDRYHFTVARDPNFHHVVIDELLAQETLSCNTLQAGGYHWRVSILRDGLEGPLSPRRALHIASDTAGPLLDVVLPPAVIDAASFALTGVTENDVQIFVGEEPVPVGADGRFRHDLSLGQGVNVVVVRAIDAAGNISYRSAVVVARYQGRP
;
A
#
# COMPACT_ATOMS: atom_id res chain seq x y z
N VAL A 1 15.27 6.08 -30.22
CA VAL A 1 15.88 4.76 -29.93
C VAL A 1 15.93 4.59 -28.43
N TYR A 2 15.19 3.63 -27.86
CA TYR A 2 15.26 3.33 -26.41
C TYR A 2 16.44 2.43 -26.03
N GLN A 3 16.81 1.52 -26.93
CA GLN A 3 17.95 0.59 -26.75
C GLN A 3 18.65 0.36 -28.07
N GLY A 4 19.98 0.11 -28.03
CA GLY A 4 20.79 -0.11 -29.20
C GLY A 4 21.21 1.19 -29.88
N GLU A 5 21.53 1.10 -31.17
CA GLU A 5 21.93 2.20 -32.04
C GLU A 5 21.09 2.20 -33.31
N ALA A 6 20.86 3.37 -33.86
CA ALA A 6 20.23 3.54 -35.18
C ALA A 6 20.98 4.60 -35.98
N ALA A 7 20.88 4.55 -37.30
CA ALA A 7 21.36 5.61 -38.17
C ALA A 7 20.19 6.13 -39.02
N ILE A 8 20.13 7.45 -39.18
CA ILE A 8 19.20 8.12 -40.09
C ILE A 8 20.04 8.62 -41.25
N GLU A 9 19.80 8.08 -42.45
CA GLU A 9 20.37 8.60 -43.68
C GLU A 9 19.54 9.81 -44.14
N SER A 10 20.18 10.94 -44.34
CA SER A 10 19.55 12.19 -44.83
C SER A 10 20.38 12.79 -45.97
N GLU A 11 19.79 13.75 -46.68
CA GLU A 11 20.51 14.42 -47.78
C GLU A 11 21.79 15.11 -47.33
N ASP A 12 21.88 15.57 -46.08
CA ASP A 12 23.02 16.21 -45.48
C ASP A 12 24.05 15.24 -44.84
N GLY A 13 23.77 13.91 -44.90
CA GLY A 13 24.64 12.88 -44.32
C GLY A 13 23.89 11.90 -43.41
N SER A 14 24.67 11.11 -42.67
CA SER A 14 24.13 10.13 -41.71
C SER A 14 24.21 10.66 -40.29
N VAL A 15 23.08 10.64 -39.56
CA VAL A 15 22.98 10.97 -38.14
C VAL A 15 22.84 9.67 -37.34
N ARG A 16 23.75 9.40 -36.40
CA ARG A 16 23.73 8.24 -35.51
C ARG A 16 23.01 8.59 -34.22
N LEU A 17 22.13 7.69 -33.78
CA LEU A 17 21.41 7.76 -32.53
C LEU A 17 21.87 6.64 -31.61
N GLY A 18 22.27 6.98 -30.42
CA GLY A 18 22.52 6.04 -29.33
C GLY A 18 21.25 5.68 -28.55
N ALA A 19 21.41 4.89 -27.50
CA ALA A 19 20.31 4.56 -26.60
C ALA A 19 19.78 5.82 -25.90
N ASN A 20 18.45 5.91 -25.77
CA ASN A 20 17.73 7.05 -25.20
C ASN A 20 17.95 8.37 -25.94
N GLU A 21 18.16 8.31 -27.25
CA GLU A 21 18.25 9.48 -28.11
C GLU A 21 17.15 9.46 -29.18
N PHE A 22 16.80 10.65 -29.66
CA PHE A 22 15.92 10.85 -30.79
C PHE A 22 16.45 11.98 -31.70
N ALA A 23 16.03 11.96 -32.93
CA ALA A 23 16.15 13.07 -33.86
C ALA A 23 14.87 13.14 -34.70
N THR A 24 14.54 14.32 -35.17
CA THR A 24 13.43 14.54 -36.10
C THR A 24 13.97 14.74 -37.53
N VAL A 25 13.18 14.39 -38.51
CA VAL A 25 13.48 14.65 -39.93
C VAL A 25 12.44 15.66 -40.42
N ASP A 26 12.90 16.75 -41.01
CA ASP A 26 12.02 17.77 -41.58
C ASP A 26 11.43 17.33 -42.93
N GLU A 27 10.50 18.13 -43.47
CA GLU A 27 9.86 17.85 -44.77
C GLU A 27 10.85 17.85 -45.95
N GLN A 28 12.03 18.38 -45.75
CA GLN A 28 13.12 18.41 -46.73
C GLN A 28 14.06 17.22 -46.60
N GLY A 29 13.77 16.27 -45.68
CA GLY A 29 14.58 15.09 -45.46
C GLY A 29 15.84 15.33 -44.65
N ARG A 30 16.00 16.47 -43.96
CA ARG A 30 17.17 16.78 -43.10
C ARG A 30 16.91 16.34 -41.66
N ALA A 31 17.87 15.61 -41.08
CA ALA A 31 17.80 15.14 -39.70
C ALA A 31 18.38 16.17 -38.72
N THR A 32 17.70 16.37 -37.60
CA THR A 32 18.21 17.19 -36.51
C THR A 32 19.35 16.45 -35.79
N SER A 33 20.17 17.18 -35.02
CA SER A 33 21.15 16.56 -34.12
C SER A 33 20.46 15.69 -33.09
N PRO A 34 21.10 14.59 -32.63
CA PRO A 34 20.59 13.75 -31.56
C PRO A 34 20.29 14.54 -30.30
N GLN A 35 19.14 14.27 -29.69
CA GLN A 35 18.72 14.84 -28.43
C GLN A 35 18.38 13.70 -27.45
N ALA A 36 18.70 13.88 -26.17
CA ALA A 36 18.41 12.90 -25.15
C ALA A 36 16.90 12.87 -24.81
N LEU A 37 16.33 11.68 -24.77
CA LEU A 37 15.01 11.45 -24.17
C LEU A 37 15.06 11.64 -22.65
N PRO A 38 13.91 11.94 -21.99
CA PRO A 38 13.83 11.88 -20.54
C PRO A 38 14.29 10.50 -20.02
N PRO A 39 14.93 10.43 -18.82
CA PRO A 39 15.34 9.15 -18.26
C PRO A 39 14.12 8.30 -17.85
N ALA A 40 14.34 6.99 -17.65
CA ALA A 40 13.33 6.17 -17.02
C ALA A 40 13.15 6.53 -15.54
N PRO A 41 11.92 6.59 -15.01
CA PRO A 41 11.68 6.76 -13.58
C PRO A 41 12.33 5.67 -12.72
N SER A 42 12.73 6.04 -11.51
CA SER A 42 13.40 5.17 -10.53
C SER A 42 12.75 5.27 -9.14
N ALA A 43 13.32 4.62 -8.14
CA ALA A 43 12.82 4.60 -6.76
C ALA A 43 11.31 4.30 -6.66
N LEU A 44 10.86 3.27 -7.39
CA LEU A 44 9.44 2.93 -7.56
C LEU A 44 8.82 2.40 -6.26
N VAL A 45 7.69 3.00 -5.86
CA VAL A 45 6.83 2.58 -4.75
C VAL A 45 5.42 2.35 -5.31
N PRO A 46 4.73 1.26 -4.95
CA PRO A 46 5.16 0.17 -4.09
C PRO A 46 6.26 -0.70 -4.71
N PRO A 47 7.02 -1.46 -3.90
CA PRO A 47 8.01 -2.39 -4.42
C PRO A 47 7.35 -3.48 -5.27
N ASP A 48 8.16 -4.22 -6.03
CA ASP A 48 7.64 -5.36 -6.80
C ASP A 48 7.07 -6.43 -5.87
N ALA A 49 5.97 -7.05 -6.30
CA ALA A 49 5.20 -8.05 -5.55
C ALA A 49 4.62 -7.52 -4.21
N ALA A 50 4.36 -6.22 -4.10
CA ALA A 50 3.69 -5.66 -2.92
C ALA A 50 2.31 -6.29 -2.71
N ALA A 51 1.97 -6.54 -1.44
CA ALA A 51 0.69 -7.12 -1.05
C ALA A 51 -0.10 -6.14 -0.15
N TYR A 52 -1.40 -6.04 -0.43
CA TYR A 52 -2.36 -5.25 0.32
C TYR A 52 -3.53 -6.14 0.75
N VAL A 53 -4.11 -5.83 1.88
CA VAL A 53 -5.30 -6.52 2.38
C VAL A 53 -6.37 -5.49 2.68
N CYS A 54 -7.62 -5.79 2.35
CA CYS A 54 -8.76 -4.94 2.69
C CYS A 54 -9.99 -5.78 3.05
N ARG A 55 -10.80 -5.26 3.96
CA ARG A 55 -12.06 -5.90 4.36
C ARG A 55 -13.12 -5.78 3.26
N ASN A 56 -13.35 -4.55 2.79
CA ASN A 56 -14.34 -4.23 1.76
C ASN A 56 -13.78 -3.10 0.87
N GLY A 57 -14.14 -3.13 -0.42
CA GLY A 57 -13.77 -2.07 -1.35
C GLY A 57 -12.33 -2.19 -1.83
N ALA A 58 -11.61 -1.08 -1.83
CA ALA A 58 -10.23 -0.97 -2.27
C ALA A 58 -9.37 -0.32 -1.18
N PRO A 59 -8.17 -0.83 -0.90
CA PRO A 59 -7.25 -0.18 0.00
C PRO A 59 -6.69 1.09 -0.65
N GLU A 60 -6.16 2.00 0.15
CA GLU A 60 -5.36 3.09 -0.37
C GLU A 60 -3.98 2.55 -0.79
N VAL A 61 -3.67 2.67 -2.08
CA VAL A 61 -2.36 2.34 -2.64
C VAL A 61 -1.68 3.63 -3.06
N VAL A 62 -0.53 3.93 -2.48
CA VAL A 62 0.28 5.09 -2.86
C VAL A 62 1.34 4.64 -3.84
N PHE A 63 1.29 5.17 -5.05
CA PHE A 63 2.33 5.04 -6.06
C PHE A 63 3.25 6.25 -5.99
N ALA A 64 4.54 6.03 -6.08
CA ALA A 64 5.54 7.10 -6.13
C ALA A 64 6.77 6.66 -6.92
N TRP A 65 7.47 7.65 -7.47
CA TRP A 65 8.70 7.45 -8.25
C TRP A 65 9.57 8.72 -8.18
N THR A 66 10.75 8.66 -8.77
CA THR A 66 11.65 9.82 -8.91
C THR A 66 12.28 9.83 -10.29
N GLY A 67 12.88 10.95 -10.69
CA GLY A 67 13.74 11.04 -11.88
C GLY A 67 13.35 12.11 -12.89
N GLY A 68 12.25 12.81 -12.69
CA GLY A 68 11.82 13.92 -13.52
C GLY A 68 12.35 15.28 -13.07
N ALA A 69 12.17 16.28 -13.93
CA ALA A 69 12.34 17.69 -13.62
C ALA A 69 10.99 18.32 -13.23
N ALA A 70 11.01 19.50 -12.63
CA ALA A 70 9.80 20.18 -12.16
C ALA A 70 8.74 20.47 -13.25
N THR A 71 9.16 20.51 -14.51
CA THR A 71 8.29 20.77 -15.68
C THR A 71 7.82 19.51 -16.38
N ASP A 72 8.33 18.33 -15.99
CA ASP A 72 7.98 17.06 -16.61
C ASP A 72 6.57 16.61 -16.22
N ARG A 73 6.01 15.77 -17.05
CA ARG A 73 4.79 15.03 -16.75
C ARG A 73 5.08 13.54 -16.74
N TYR A 74 4.15 12.78 -16.22
CA TYR A 74 4.34 11.34 -16.05
C TYR A 74 3.16 10.61 -16.65
N HIS A 75 3.43 9.66 -17.53
CA HIS A 75 2.44 8.75 -18.05
C HIS A 75 2.41 7.49 -17.18
N PHE A 76 1.39 7.40 -16.33
CA PHE A 76 1.22 6.34 -15.35
C PHE A 76 0.17 5.34 -15.80
N THR A 77 0.49 4.06 -15.80
CA THR A 77 -0.39 3.00 -16.28
C THR A 77 -0.48 1.86 -15.28
N VAL A 78 -1.69 1.39 -14.98
CA VAL A 78 -1.97 0.16 -14.23
C VAL A 78 -2.82 -0.78 -15.08
N ALA A 79 -2.47 -2.05 -15.11
CA ALA A 79 -3.20 -3.08 -15.84
C ALA A 79 -3.40 -4.35 -14.99
N ARG A 80 -4.37 -5.18 -15.38
CA ARG A 80 -4.61 -6.48 -14.76
C ARG A 80 -3.71 -7.59 -15.27
N ASP A 81 -2.96 -7.35 -16.34
CA ASP A 81 -2.06 -8.33 -16.94
C ASP A 81 -0.67 -7.74 -17.19
N PRO A 82 0.38 -8.58 -17.24
CA PRO A 82 1.77 -8.14 -17.37
C PRO A 82 2.11 -7.50 -18.73
N ASN A 83 1.25 -7.64 -19.73
CA ASN A 83 1.45 -7.09 -21.07
C ASN A 83 0.67 -5.80 -21.30
N PHE A 84 -0.07 -5.33 -20.29
CA PHE A 84 -0.89 -4.11 -20.35
C PHE A 84 -1.97 -4.13 -21.43
N HIS A 85 -2.59 -5.31 -21.68
CA HIS A 85 -3.74 -5.42 -22.58
C HIS A 85 -5.05 -5.00 -21.89
N HIS A 86 -5.16 -5.18 -20.56
CA HIS A 86 -6.32 -4.80 -19.76
C HIS A 86 -5.96 -3.66 -18.81
N VAL A 87 -5.80 -2.48 -19.37
CA VAL A 87 -5.48 -1.26 -18.60
C VAL A 87 -6.68 -0.83 -17.78
N VAL A 88 -6.46 -0.50 -16.51
CA VAL A 88 -7.48 -0.03 -15.55
C VAL A 88 -7.24 1.40 -15.09
N ILE A 89 -6.01 1.88 -15.18
CA ILE A 89 -5.63 3.28 -14.97
C ILE A 89 -4.65 3.66 -16.07
N ASP A 90 -4.89 4.81 -16.72
CA ASP A 90 -4.05 5.40 -17.75
C ASP A 90 -4.13 6.92 -17.60
N GLU A 91 -3.15 7.54 -16.95
CA GLU A 91 -3.21 8.93 -16.54
C GLU A 91 -1.92 9.70 -16.83
N LEU A 92 -2.09 10.98 -17.17
CA LEU A 92 -1.01 11.96 -17.30
C LEU A 92 -0.95 12.83 -16.04
N LEU A 93 0.08 12.64 -15.24
CA LEU A 93 0.27 13.28 -13.95
C LEU A 93 1.32 14.40 -14.02
N ALA A 94 1.16 15.41 -13.17
CA ALA A 94 2.14 16.48 -12.98
C ALA A 94 3.05 16.25 -11.75
N GLN A 95 2.76 15.20 -10.97
CA GLN A 95 3.45 14.89 -9.71
C GLN A 95 4.05 13.50 -9.75
N GLU A 96 5.11 13.28 -8.99
CA GLU A 96 5.81 12.00 -8.85
C GLU A 96 5.09 11.03 -7.90
N THR A 97 3.78 11.22 -7.69
CA THR A 97 2.97 10.39 -6.79
C THR A 97 1.52 10.37 -7.22
N LEU A 98 0.86 9.24 -6.95
CA LEU A 98 -0.58 9.03 -7.09
C LEU A 98 -1.11 8.20 -5.93
N SER A 99 -2.10 8.72 -5.20
CA SER A 99 -2.87 7.93 -4.24
C SER A 99 -4.12 7.38 -4.91
N CYS A 100 -4.32 6.07 -4.84
CA CYS A 100 -5.37 5.34 -5.52
C CYS A 100 -6.14 4.46 -4.52
N ASN A 101 -7.46 4.60 -4.47
CA ASN A 101 -8.37 3.81 -3.63
C ASN A 101 -9.48 3.14 -4.45
N THR A 102 -9.23 2.88 -5.73
CA THR A 102 -10.22 2.30 -6.66
C THR A 102 -9.88 0.86 -7.07
N LEU A 103 -8.66 0.38 -6.79
CA LEU A 103 -8.22 -0.95 -7.16
C LEU A 103 -8.83 -2.01 -6.25
N GLN A 104 -9.76 -2.79 -6.78
CA GLN A 104 -10.43 -3.90 -6.09
C GLN A 104 -9.48 -5.10 -5.89
N ALA A 105 -9.87 -6.08 -5.10
CA ALA A 105 -9.13 -7.33 -4.94
C ALA A 105 -8.73 -7.95 -6.29
N GLY A 106 -7.47 -8.38 -6.38
CA GLY A 106 -6.88 -8.95 -7.60
C GLY A 106 -5.41 -8.62 -7.76
N GLY A 107 -4.83 -9.14 -8.84
CA GLY A 107 -3.46 -8.85 -9.26
C GLY A 107 -3.41 -7.68 -10.24
N TYR A 108 -2.37 -6.87 -10.13
CA TYR A 108 -2.14 -5.72 -10.99
C TYR A 108 -0.66 -5.59 -11.34
N HIS A 109 -0.41 -4.93 -12.45
CA HIS A 109 0.91 -4.52 -12.91
C HIS A 109 0.89 -3.03 -13.20
N TRP A 110 1.96 -2.32 -12.84
CA TRP A 110 2.05 -0.89 -13.09
C TRP A 110 3.43 -0.49 -13.60
N ARG A 111 3.47 0.62 -14.28
CA ARG A 111 4.67 1.25 -14.82
C ARG A 111 4.42 2.73 -15.04
N VAL A 112 5.50 3.49 -15.23
CA VAL A 112 5.45 4.92 -15.45
C VAL A 112 6.59 5.33 -16.40
N SER A 113 6.37 6.36 -17.21
CA SER A 113 7.38 7.04 -18.03
C SER A 113 7.36 8.54 -17.75
N ILE A 114 8.43 9.24 -18.15
CA ILE A 114 8.53 10.69 -18.08
C ILE A 114 8.24 11.27 -19.47
N LEU A 115 7.38 12.31 -19.49
CA LEU A 115 7.11 13.11 -20.67
C LEU A 115 7.73 14.50 -20.48
N ARG A 116 8.57 14.90 -21.43
CA ARG A 116 9.18 16.23 -21.50
C ARG A 116 9.00 16.80 -22.90
N ASP A 117 8.42 17.99 -22.99
CA ASP A 117 8.20 18.69 -24.28
C ASP A 117 7.48 17.83 -25.34
N GLY A 118 6.54 16.98 -24.89
CA GLY A 118 5.81 16.06 -25.76
C GLY A 118 6.53 14.76 -26.13
N LEU A 119 7.75 14.56 -25.62
CA LEU A 119 8.56 13.36 -25.85
C LEU A 119 8.49 12.44 -24.64
N GLU A 120 8.13 11.18 -24.90
CA GLU A 120 8.07 10.14 -23.88
C GLU A 120 9.40 9.38 -23.79
N GLY A 121 9.97 9.34 -22.57
CA GLY A 121 11.16 8.57 -22.26
C GLY A 121 10.86 7.06 -22.09
N PRO A 122 11.89 6.26 -21.79
CA PRO A 122 11.71 4.84 -21.53
C PRO A 122 10.79 4.61 -20.33
N LEU A 123 10.00 3.54 -20.41
CA LEU A 123 9.17 3.06 -19.31
C LEU A 123 10.04 2.58 -18.14
N SER A 124 9.57 2.79 -16.93
CA SER A 124 10.14 2.16 -15.74
C SER A 124 10.08 0.62 -15.83
N PRO A 125 10.88 -0.10 -15.03
CA PRO A 125 10.62 -1.50 -14.80
C PRO A 125 9.17 -1.72 -14.34
N ARG A 126 8.49 -2.72 -14.93
CA ARG A 126 7.17 -3.13 -14.49
C ARG A 126 7.24 -3.62 -13.05
N ARG A 127 6.24 -3.25 -12.24
CA ARG A 127 6.04 -3.73 -10.87
C ARG A 127 4.70 -4.45 -10.79
N ALA A 128 4.66 -5.53 -10.02
CA ALA A 128 3.43 -6.23 -9.68
C ALA A 128 2.95 -5.82 -8.29
N LEU A 129 1.64 -5.86 -8.06
CA LEU A 129 1.03 -5.80 -6.73
C LEU A 129 -0.19 -6.72 -6.67
N HIS A 130 -0.53 -7.15 -5.46
CA HIS A 130 -1.69 -7.99 -5.21
C HIS A 130 -2.53 -7.40 -4.09
N ILE A 131 -3.85 -7.35 -4.30
CA ILE A 131 -4.82 -6.91 -3.30
C ILE A 131 -5.70 -8.12 -2.95
N ALA A 132 -5.65 -8.56 -1.69
CA ALA A 132 -6.50 -9.61 -1.17
C ALA A 132 -7.70 -9.03 -0.42
N SER A 133 -8.86 -9.66 -0.56
CA SER A 133 -10.02 -9.37 0.29
C SER A 133 -9.98 -10.31 1.49
N ASP A 134 -10.05 -9.73 2.69
CA ASP A 134 -10.19 -10.47 3.94
C ASP A 134 -11.37 -9.93 4.72
N THR A 135 -12.34 -10.79 4.99
CA THR A 135 -13.57 -10.46 5.75
C THR A 135 -13.66 -11.26 7.06
N ALA A 136 -12.68 -12.11 7.35
CA ALA A 136 -12.64 -12.89 8.57
C ALA A 136 -12.20 -12.01 9.75
N GLY A 137 -12.95 -12.07 10.85
CA GLY A 137 -12.50 -11.39 12.09
C GLY A 137 -11.30 -12.11 12.70
N PRO A 138 -10.37 -11.39 13.33
CA PRO A 138 -9.16 -11.98 13.91
C PRO A 138 -9.50 -12.96 15.04
N LEU A 139 -8.63 -13.95 15.22
CA LEU A 139 -8.71 -14.84 16.39
C LEU A 139 -8.63 -13.99 17.66
N LEU A 140 -9.57 -14.23 18.59
CA LEU A 140 -9.57 -13.61 19.92
C LEU A 140 -9.96 -14.66 20.95
N ASP A 141 -8.99 -15.27 21.60
CA ASP A 141 -9.18 -16.12 22.74
C ASP A 141 -8.73 -15.36 24.00
N VAL A 142 -9.63 -15.19 24.98
CA VAL A 142 -9.39 -14.36 26.16
C VAL A 142 -10.01 -14.96 27.39
N VAL A 143 -9.26 -15.00 28.48
CA VAL A 143 -9.73 -15.37 29.81
C VAL A 143 -10.39 -14.13 30.42
N LEU A 144 -11.73 -14.12 30.40
CA LEU A 144 -12.52 -13.06 31.02
C LEU A 144 -12.71 -13.32 32.52
N PRO A 145 -12.94 -12.25 33.33
CA PRO A 145 -13.25 -12.42 34.73
C PRO A 145 -14.56 -13.20 34.94
N PRO A 146 -14.71 -13.91 36.06
CA PRO A 146 -15.96 -14.59 36.41
C PRO A 146 -17.09 -13.58 36.66
N ALA A 147 -18.34 -14.02 36.58
CA ALA A 147 -19.51 -13.15 36.75
C ALA A 147 -19.54 -12.43 38.10
N VAL A 148 -18.92 -13.00 39.13
CA VAL A 148 -18.75 -12.39 40.44
C VAL A 148 -17.29 -12.57 40.89
N ILE A 149 -16.68 -11.50 41.37
CA ILE A 149 -15.29 -11.48 41.85
C ILE A 149 -15.16 -10.66 43.14
N ASP A 150 -14.44 -11.17 44.12
CA ASP A 150 -14.17 -10.51 45.41
C ASP A 150 -12.82 -9.75 45.36
N ALA A 151 -12.55 -9.04 44.27
CA ALA A 151 -11.30 -8.30 44.03
C ALA A 151 -11.57 -7.00 43.24
N ALA A 152 -10.70 -6.01 43.45
CA ALA A 152 -10.71 -4.73 42.76
C ALA A 152 -9.97 -4.77 41.41
N SER A 153 -9.36 -5.90 41.05
CA SER A 153 -8.64 -6.06 39.80
C SER A 153 -8.68 -7.49 39.30
N PHE A 154 -8.44 -7.68 38.01
CA PHE A 154 -8.37 -8.97 37.35
C PHE A 154 -7.27 -8.94 36.29
N ALA A 155 -6.39 -9.94 36.28
CA ALA A 155 -5.39 -10.10 35.24
C ALA A 155 -6.04 -10.76 34.02
N LEU A 156 -6.48 -9.94 33.07
CA LEU A 156 -6.99 -10.38 31.80
C LEU A 156 -5.82 -10.86 30.92
N THR A 157 -5.92 -12.07 30.41
CA THR A 157 -4.92 -12.67 29.52
C THR A 157 -5.59 -13.25 28.29
N GLY A 158 -4.88 -13.27 27.17
CA GLY A 158 -5.43 -13.86 25.96
C GLY A 158 -4.38 -14.13 24.90
N VAL A 159 -4.86 -14.68 23.79
CA VAL A 159 -4.07 -14.98 22.61
C VAL A 159 -4.82 -14.48 21.39
N THR A 160 -4.08 -13.88 20.49
CA THR A 160 -4.54 -13.49 19.13
C THR A 160 -3.50 -13.89 18.11
N GLU A 161 -3.75 -13.66 16.85
CA GLU A 161 -2.77 -13.83 15.76
C GLU A 161 -1.85 -12.61 15.63
N ASN A 162 -0.85 -12.71 14.77
CA ASN A 162 0.09 -11.61 14.53
C ASN A 162 -0.60 -10.43 13.85
N ASP A 163 -0.03 -9.24 14.03
CA ASP A 163 -0.48 -7.98 13.41
C ASP A 163 -1.90 -7.54 13.80
N VAL A 164 -2.41 -8.06 14.93
CA VAL A 164 -3.71 -7.70 15.50
C VAL A 164 -3.52 -6.68 16.62
N GLN A 165 -4.35 -5.64 16.62
CA GLN A 165 -4.43 -4.66 17.69
C GLN A 165 -5.49 -5.08 18.71
N ILE A 166 -5.13 -5.12 20.00
CA ILE A 166 -6.04 -5.45 21.10
C ILE A 166 -6.39 -4.19 21.88
N PHE A 167 -7.67 -4.05 22.21
CA PHE A 167 -8.19 -2.99 23.08
C PHE A 167 -9.02 -3.61 24.21
N VAL A 168 -8.85 -3.09 25.42
CA VAL A 168 -9.74 -3.35 26.56
C VAL A 168 -10.48 -2.05 26.88
N GLY A 169 -11.79 -2.01 26.57
CA GLY A 169 -12.51 -0.75 26.45
C GLY A 169 -11.89 0.10 25.33
N GLU A 170 -11.38 1.28 25.68
CA GLU A 170 -10.67 2.18 24.76
C GLU A 170 -9.12 2.11 24.89
N GLU A 171 -8.61 1.33 25.85
CA GLU A 171 -7.17 1.25 26.13
C GLU A 171 -6.50 0.22 25.20
N PRO A 172 -5.46 0.60 24.44
CA PRO A 172 -4.69 -0.33 23.64
C PRO A 172 -3.81 -1.21 24.53
N VAL A 173 -3.77 -2.52 24.23
CA VAL A 173 -3.00 -3.51 24.97
C VAL A 173 -1.91 -4.09 24.09
N PRO A 174 -0.61 -4.05 24.51
CA PRO A 174 0.48 -4.62 23.76
C PRO A 174 0.31 -6.14 23.54
N VAL A 175 0.57 -6.61 22.33
CA VAL A 175 0.59 -8.03 21.97
C VAL A 175 2.05 -8.46 21.76
N GLY A 176 2.43 -9.56 22.40
CA GLY A 176 3.76 -10.16 22.22
C GLY A 176 3.93 -10.80 20.85
N ALA A 177 5.17 -11.06 20.45
CA ALA A 177 5.48 -11.73 19.18
C ALA A 177 4.92 -13.17 19.09
N ASP A 178 4.50 -13.76 20.22
CA ASP A 178 3.83 -15.05 20.31
C ASP A 178 2.28 -14.94 20.29
N GLY A 179 1.76 -13.76 20.00
CA GLY A 179 0.32 -13.46 19.97
C GLY A 179 -0.32 -13.33 21.37
N ARG A 180 0.46 -13.43 22.44
CA ARG A 180 -0.06 -13.34 23.81
C ARG A 180 -0.17 -11.89 24.26
N PHE A 181 -1.21 -11.61 25.04
CA PHE A 181 -1.39 -10.31 25.69
C PHE A 181 -1.85 -10.45 27.13
N ARG A 182 -1.57 -9.44 27.93
CA ARG A 182 -1.99 -9.32 29.33
C ARG A 182 -2.36 -7.88 29.63
N HIS A 183 -3.46 -7.70 30.35
CA HIS A 183 -3.91 -6.40 30.85
C HIS A 183 -4.41 -6.53 32.29
N ASP A 184 -3.93 -5.69 33.20
CA ASP A 184 -4.38 -5.66 34.59
C ASP A 184 -5.62 -4.73 34.66
N LEU A 185 -6.79 -5.33 34.56
CA LEU A 185 -8.09 -4.65 34.56
C LEU A 185 -8.44 -4.17 35.96
N SER A 186 -8.75 -2.89 36.12
CA SER A 186 -9.31 -2.34 37.34
C SER A 186 -10.83 -2.44 37.32
N LEU A 187 -11.42 -2.94 38.40
CA LEU A 187 -12.84 -3.13 38.58
C LEU A 187 -13.40 -2.18 39.63
N GLY A 188 -14.43 -1.41 39.28
CA GLY A 188 -15.20 -0.64 40.24
C GLY A 188 -16.09 -1.54 41.11
N GLN A 189 -16.37 -1.15 42.36
CA GLN A 189 -17.34 -1.88 43.18
C GLN A 189 -18.73 -1.92 42.51
N GLY A 190 -19.37 -3.08 42.45
CA GLY A 190 -20.64 -3.28 41.79
C GLY A 190 -20.46 -3.81 40.35
N VAL A 191 -21.34 -3.39 39.45
CA VAL A 191 -21.41 -3.91 38.08
C VAL A 191 -20.38 -3.26 37.18
N ASN A 192 -19.58 -4.08 36.50
CA ASN A 192 -18.62 -3.66 35.49
C ASN A 192 -18.96 -4.36 34.16
N VAL A 193 -18.76 -3.68 33.04
CA VAL A 193 -18.82 -4.24 31.69
C VAL A 193 -17.42 -4.27 31.13
N VAL A 194 -16.90 -5.46 30.86
CA VAL A 194 -15.58 -5.68 30.27
C VAL A 194 -15.78 -5.99 28.78
N VAL A 195 -15.13 -5.24 27.91
CA VAL A 195 -15.16 -5.47 26.47
C VAL A 195 -13.71 -5.55 25.97
N VAL A 196 -13.39 -6.65 25.31
CA VAL A 196 -12.11 -6.85 24.60
C VAL A 196 -12.39 -6.86 23.12
N ARG A 197 -11.65 -6.04 22.38
CA ARG A 197 -11.77 -5.87 20.93
C ARG A 197 -10.44 -6.18 20.27
N ALA A 198 -10.48 -7.00 19.23
CA ALA A 198 -9.35 -7.31 18.37
C ALA A 198 -9.61 -6.74 16.98
N ILE A 199 -8.62 -6.07 16.39
CA ILE A 199 -8.70 -5.46 15.04
C ILE A 199 -7.48 -5.92 14.24
N ASP A 200 -7.71 -6.55 13.08
CA ASP A 200 -6.66 -6.98 12.16
C ASP A 200 -6.25 -5.88 11.16
N ALA A 201 -5.26 -6.18 10.32
CA ALA A 201 -4.76 -5.26 9.29
C ALA A 201 -5.79 -4.93 8.20
N ALA A 202 -6.80 -5.79 7.97
CA ALA A 202 -7.90 -5.55 7.04
C ALA A 202 -9.00 -4.66 7.65
N GLY A 203 -8.96 -4.39 8.97
CA GLY A 203 -9.98 -3.68 9.72
C GLY A 203 -11.16 -4.55 10.16
N ASN A 204 -11.03 -5.90 10.12
CA ASN A 204 -12.02 -6.78 10.70
C ASN A 204 -11.94 -6.76 12.22
N ILE A 205 -13.08 -6.96 12.89
CA ILE A 205 -13.16 -6.80 14.34
C ILE A 205 -13.78 -8.05 14.96
N SER A 206 -13.12 -8.58 16.00
CA SER A 206 -13.66 -9.60 16.89
C SER A 206 -13.87 -9.03 18.30
N TYR A 207 -14.91 -9.51 18.99
CA TYR A 207 -15.25 -9.05 20.34
C TYR A 207 -15.37 -10.21 21.32
N ARG A 208 -15.00 -9.96 22.58
CA ARG A 208 -15.37 -10.75 23.75
C ARG A 208 -15.83 -9.80 24.85
N SER A 209 -16.86 -10.13 25.58
CA SER A 209 -17.36 -9.29 26.67
C SER A 209 -17.87 -10.12 27.84
N ALA A 210 -17.81 -9.52 29.01
CA ALA A 210 -18.39 -10.05 30.24
C ALA A 210 -19.02 -8.94 31.08
N VAL A 211 -20.08 -9.28 31.78
CA VAL A 211 -20.65 -8.48 32.86
C VAL A 211 -20.16 -9.09 34.18
N VAL A 212 -19.49 -8.28 35.00
CA VAL A 212 -18.80 -8.72 36.20
C VAL A 212 -19.28 -7.92 37.39
N VAL A 213 -19.67 -8.59 38.48
CA VAL A 213 -20.02 -7.94 39.75
C VAL A 213 -18.82 -8.05 40.69
N ALA A 214 -18.13 -6.95 40.91
CA ALA A 214 -17.03 -6.89 41.86
C ALA A 214 -17.53 -6.56 43.30
N ARG A 215 -17.21 -7.43 44.24
CA ARG A 215 -17.58 -7.35 45.65
C ARG A 215 -16.32 -7.35 46.50
N TYR A 216 -15.79 -6.18 46.75
CA TYR A 216 -14.64 -6.06 47.65
C TYR A 216 -14.90 -4.92 48.62
N GLN A 217 -14.40 -5.09 49.87
CA GLN A 217 -14.45 -3.98 50.83
C GLN A 217 -13.31 -3.03 50.48
N GLY A 218 -13.66 -1.83 50.01
CA GLY A 218 -12.68 -0.75 49.89
C GLY A 218 -12.04 -0.49 51.25
N ARG A 219 -10.69 -0.51 51.31
CA ARG A 219 -10.03 0.00 52.50
C ARG A 219 -10.37 1.49 52.57
N PRO A 220 -10.82 1.99 53.78
CA PRO A 220 -11.06 3.40 53.99
C PRO A 220 -9.81 4.26 53.74
#